data_82e613becf27891804e96d8fd7b20fa8
#
_entry.id   82e613becf27891804e96d8fd7b20fa8
#
_cell.length_a   1.000
_cell.length_b   1.000
_cell.length_c   1.000
_cell.angle_alpha   90.00
_cell.angle_beta   90.00
_cell.angle_gamma   90.00
#
_symmetry.space_group_name_H-M   'P 1'
#
loop_
_entity.id
_entity.type
_entity.pdbx_description
1 polymer ?
#
loop_
_entity_poly.entity_id
_entity_poly.type
_entity_poly.pdbx_seq_one_letter_code
_entity_poly.pdbx_strand_id
1 'polypeptide(L)'
;MLASYYDRDSTPLSQKELNPILSSHERFVACQGGQRAQLARHRLDGLNLANRMLAEADFSGASLVGATFYGSNLERTNLFCADLRYCDLQAVRLTRADMRGASFKGANLSYAVLDGADLRAARMMVMGAQGVTELRRDHGGERDVPSGLSDSVDFSNCSMKNVSFGNAKLDNANFSGAILEGVKFKGAQLTNVQFRGAVLTGIDLGELKVPPEALEGCVLDVTEEALARVGQLQARLAAHEAWIVSAGGGAPAMLDGEDLRPLQGFTAGRRLAGLSACSTIAVGQDFTECRLQAAKFEKADLRAANFSGCDLRGVSFRGANLAHARFTGARMGAIRLADGRMLHAAVSGANATADQFADASLECTLEGLGLE
;
A
#
# COMPACT_ATOMS: atom_id res chain seq x y z
N MET A 1 16.56 40.96 4.03
CA MET A 1 16.76 39.81 4.94
C MET A 1 15.40 39.27 5.26
N LEU A 2 14.95 38.22 4.51
CA LEU A 2 13.71 37.50 4.79
C LEU A 2 14.05 36.46 5.86
N ALA A 3 13.50 36.63 7.06
CA ALA A 3 13.70 35.70 8.16
C ALA A 3 13.20 34.33 7.76
N SER A 4 14.04 33.31 7.87
CA SER A 4 13.63 31.91 7.79
C SER A 4 12.62 31.68 8.93
N TYR A 5 11.41 31.26 8.57
CA TYR A 5 10.29 31.18 9.52
C TYR A 5 10.15 29.78 10.17
N TYR A 6 11.22 29.06 10.30
CA TYR A 6 11.42 28.30 11.51
C TYR A 6 11.84 29.33 12.55
N ASP A 7 11.02 29.54 13.56
CA ASP A 7 11.46 30.31 14.73
C ASP A 7 12.83 29.73 15.11
N ARG A 8 13.89 30.52 14.90
CA ARG A 8 15.27 30.10 15.23
C ARG A 8 15.42 29.74 16.70
N ASP A 9 14.37 30.05 17.51
CA ASP A 9 14.29 29.82 18.93
C ASP A 9 13.52 28.51 19.29
N SER A 10 12.88 27.80 18.34
CA SER A 10 12.29 26.50 18.67
C SER A 10 13.40 25.46 18.79
N THR A 11 13.81 25.17 20.00
CA THR A 11 14.68 24.02 20.31
C THR A 11 14.06 22.76 19.71
N PRO A 12 14.85 21.93 18.97
CA PRO A 12 14.34 20.65 18.46
C PRO A 12 13.84 19.82 19.64
N LEU A 13 12.63 19.26 19.51
CA LEU A 13 12.16 18.29 20.49
C LEU A 13 13.11 17.09 20.52
N SER A 14 13.49 16.69 21.72
CA SER A 14 14.16 15.41 21.92
C SER A 14 13.15 14.25 21.91
N GLN A 15 13.61 13.02 21.66
CA GLN A 15 12.76 11.83 21.74
C GLN A 15 12.10 11.68 23.13
N LYS A 16 12.79 12.07 24.20
CA LYS A 16 12.27 12.04 25.58
C LYS A 16 11.08 12.99 25.77
N GLU A 17 11.11 14.16 25.16
CA GLU A 17 10.01 15.13 25.22
C GLU A 17 8.86 14.75 24.27
N LEU A 18 9.14 14.13 23.15
CA LEU A 18 8.13 13.66 22.20
C LEU A 18 7.31 12.48 22.75
N ASN A 19 7.94 11.52 23.39
CA ASN A 19 7.29 10.29 23.84
C ASN A 19 6.02 10.51 24.70
N PRO A 20 5.97 11.42 25.67
CA PRO A 20 4.75 11.73 26.43
C PRO A 20 3.62 12.28 25.54
N ILE A 21 3.96 13.09 24.54
CA ILE A 21 3.00 13.66 23.58
C ILE A 21 2.37 12.52 22.76
N LEU A 22 3.21 11.62 22.24
CA LEU A 22 2.75 10.45 21.47
C LEU A 22 1.87 9.54 22.32
N SER A 23 2.28 9.22 23.55
CA SER A 23 1.50 8.38 24.46
C SER A 23 0.16 9.01 24.86
N SER A 24 0.11 10.34 25.02
CA SER A 24 -1.13 11.08 25.23
C SER A 24 -2.05 11.02 24.02
N HIS A 25 -1.48 11.16 22.81
CA HIS A 25 -2.21 11.06 21.56
C HIS A 25 -2.78 9.65 21.32
N GLU A 26 -2.02 8.61 21.59
CA GLU A 26 -2.48 7.23 21.46
C GLU A 26 -3.69 6.93 22.36
N ARG A 27 -3.70 7.46 23.59
CA ARG A 27 -4.89 7.39 24.45
C ARG A 27 -6.06 8.18 23.87
N PHE A 28 -5.81 9.33 23.24
CA PHE A 28 -6.84 10.09 22.54
C PHE A 28 -7.46 9.26 21.39
N VAL A 29 -6.62 8.66 20.54
CA VAL A 29 -7.09 7.80 19.44
C VAL A 29 -7.86 6.58 19.95
N ALA A 30 -7.44 6.00 21.07
CA ALA A 30 -8.11 4.86 21.71
C ALA A 30 -9.38 5.25 22.50
N CYS A 31 -9.81 6.51 22.50
CA CYS A 31 -10.92 7.04 23.33
C CYS A 31 -10.73 6.79 24.83
N GLN A 32 -9.47 6.76 25.32
CA GLN A 32 -9.08 6.53 26.72
C GLN A 32 -8.59 7.80 27.42
N GLY A 33 -9.09 8.97 26.99
CA GLY A 33 -8.57 10.26 27.41
C GLY A 33 -7.29 10.64 26.64
N GLY A 34 -6.50 11.58 27.17
CA GLY A 34 -5.34 12.11 26.47
C GLY A 34 -5.69 13.30 25.57
N GLN A 35 -4.73 13.74 24.77
CA GLN A 35 -4.87 14.90 23.92
C GLN A 35 -4.33 14.60 22.52
N ARG A 36 -4.98 15.17 21.50
CA ARG A 36 -4.50 15.12 20.13
C ARG A 36 -3.12 15.77 20.02
N ALA A 37 -2.16 15.10 19.38
CA ALA A 37 -0.83 15.65 19.16
C ALA A 37 -0.90 16.89 18.24
N GLN A 38 -0.45 18.02 18.75
CA GLN A 38 -0.32 19.30 18.05
C GLN A 38 1.17 19.59 17.86
N LEU A 39 1.73 19.07 16.77
CA LEU A 39 3.15 19.15 16.44
C LEU A 39 3.41 20.03 15.21
N ALA A 40 2.44 20.90 14.90
CA ALA A 40 2.58 21.85 13.81
C ALA A 40 3.83 22.72 13.98
N ARG A 41 4.65 22.83 12.91
CA ARG A 41 5.88 23.63 12.84
C ARG A 41 7.00 23.22 13.82
N HIS A 42 6.88 22.10 14.53
CA HIS A 42 7.95 21.60 15.39
C HIS A 42 9.11 21.01 14.56
N ARG A 43 10.29 21.01 15.16
CA ARG A 43 11.46 20.30 14.63
C ARG A 43 11.56 18.93 15.28
N LEU A 44 11.37 17.90 14.46
CA LEU A 44 11.28 16.50 14.84
C LEU A 44 12.26 15.66 14.01
N ASP A 45 13.31 16.30 13.49
CA ASP A 45 14.28 15.68 12.59
C ASP A 45 14.96 14.49 13.23
N GLY A 46 15.01 13.35 12.52
CA GLY A 46 15.67 12.11 12.96
C GLY A 46 14.99 11.37 14.12
N LEU A 47 13.81 11.82 14.57
CA LEU A 47 13.11 11.16 15.67
C LEU A 47 12.42 9.87 15.24
N ASN A 48 12.26 8.96 16.22
CA ASN A 48 11.59 7.69 16.02
C ASN A 48 10.10 7.78 16.39
N LEU A 49 9.27 7.64 15.36
CA LEU A 49 7.81 7.58 15.45
C LEU A 49 7.29 6.23 14.89
N ALA A 50 8.13 5.19 14.79
CA ALA A 50 7.75 3.90 14.25
C ALA A 50 6.72 3.17 15.11
N ASN A 51 5.81 2.43 14.45
CA ASN A 51 4.77 1.60 15.06
C ASN A 51 3.84 2.37 16.02
N ARG A 52 3.56 3.67 15.72
CA ARG A 52 2.74 4.53 16.56
C ARG A 52 1.33 4.75 15.99
N MET A 53 0.36 4.93 16.87
CA MET A 53 -1.01 5.31 16.50
C MET A 53 -1.13 6.83 16.46
N LEU A 54 -0.92 7.43 15.27
CA LEU A 54 -0.83 8.87 15.05
C LEU A 54 -1.99 9.42 14.22
N ALA A 55 -3.10 8.65 14.11
CA ALA A 55 -4.26 9.06 13.33
C ALA A 55 -4.78 10.44 13.79
N GLU A 56 -5.06 11.31 12.81
CA GLU A 56 -5.54 12.68 13.05
C GLU A 56 -4.52 13.64 13.72
N ALA A 57 -3.28 13.25 13.97
CA ALA A 57 -2.26 14.17 14.51
C ALA A 57 -2.02 15.37 13.58
N ASP A 58 -1.56 16.48 14.12
CA ASP A 58 -1.21 17.68 13.34
C ASP A 58 0.31 17.88 13.30
N PHE A 59 0.89 17.63 12.13
CA PHE A 59 2.30 17.88 11.79
C PHE A 59 2.45 18.98 10.73
N SER A 60 1.42 19.83 10.53
CA SER A 60 1.46 20.84 9.47
C SER A 60 2.68 21.75 9.59
N GLY A 61 3.44 21.86 8.50
CA GLY A 61 4.68 22.65 8.47
C GLY A 61 5.81 22.11 9.35
N ALA A 62 5.69 20.95 9.98
CA ALA A 62 6.76 20.38 10.81
C ALA A 62 7.99 20.00 9.97
N SER A 63 9.18 20.05 10.57
CA SER A 63 10.40 19.46 10.04
C SER A 63 10.56 18.06 10.61
N LEU A 64 10.57 17.07 9.72
CA LEU A 64 10.62 15.64 10.04
C LEU A 64 11.77 14.95 9.28
N VAL A 65 12.75 15.73 8.83
CA VAL A 65 13.84 15.22 7.97
C VAL A 65 14.53 14.00 8.60
N GLY A 66 14.55 12.87 7.88
CA GLY A 66 15.16 11.63 8.36
C GLY A 66 14.45 10.97 9.54
N ALA A 67 13.23 11.38 9.89
CA ALA A 67 12.44 10.72 10.92
C ALA A 67 11.94 9.34 10.44
N THR A 68 11.69 8.43 11.39
CA THR A 68 11.20 7.07 11.12
C THR A 68 9.74 6.94 11.53
N PHE A 69 8.88 6.58 10.59
CA PHE A 69 7.46 6.29 10.80
C PHE A 69 7.09 4.83 10.43
N TYR A 70 8.05 3.95 10.25
CA TYR A 70 7.81 2.57 9.84
C TYR A 70 6.60 1.96 10.55
N GLY A 71 5.64 1.39 9.80
CA GLY A 71 4.48 0.68 10.33
C GLY A 71 3.47 1.52 11.10
N SER A 72 3.61 2.86 11.14
CA SER A 72 2.72 3.73 11.92
C SER A 72 1.40 3.99 11.21
N ASN A 73 0.36 4.24 12.02
CA ASN A 73 -0.94 4.70 11.52
C ASN A 73 -1.01 6.24 11.53
N LEU A 74 -0.98 6.85 10.34
CA LEU A 74 -1.10 8.28 10.07
C LEU A 74 -2.42 8.61 9.33
N GLU A 75 -3.47 7.81 9.52
CA GLU A 75 -4.77 8.04 8.88
C GLU A 75 -5.32 9.43 9.22
N ARG A 76 -5.78 10.18 8.20
CA ARG A 76 -6.31 11.55 8.36
C ARG A 76 -5.36 12.54 9.02
N THR A 77 -4.07 12.25 9.07
CA THR A 77 -3.06 13.16 9.64
C THR A 77 -2.94 14.41 8.79
N ASN A 78 -2.76 15.56 9.43
CA ASN A 78 -2.42 16.81 8.76
C ASN A 78 -0.90 16.92 8.61
N LEU A 79 -0.40 16.70 7.41
CA LEU A 79 0.99 16.85 6.99
C LEU A 79 1.15 18.01 5.98
N PHE A 80 0.17 18.93 5.95
CA PHE A 80 0.19 20.08 5.04
C PHE A 80 1.52 20.83 5.12
N CYS A 81 2.22 20.92 3.98
CA CYS A 81 3.54 21.52 3.93
C CYS A 81 4.57 20.95 4.93
N ALA A 82 4.48 19.71 5.39
CA ALA A 82 5.51 19.07 6.21
C ALA A 82 6.77 18.74 5.41
N ASP A 83 7.94 18.75 6.06
CA ASP A 83 9.20 18.35 5.46
C ASP A 83 9.54 16.90 5.84
N LEU A 84 9.22 15.98 4.93
CA LEU A 84 9.39 14.54 5.09
C LEU A 84 10.59 13.99 4.29
N ARG A 85 11.55 14.86 3.97
CA ARG A 85 12.74 14.43 3.22
C ARG A 85 13.50 13.36 3.98
N TYR A 86 13.88 12.30 3.23
CA TYR A 86 14.65 11.17 3.74
C TYR A 86 13.99 10.41 4.89
N CYS A 87 12.67 10.56 5.10
CA CYS A 87 11.92 9.78 6.07
C CYS A 87 11.83 8.31 5.67
N ASP A 88 11.84 7.45 6.68
CA ASP A 88 11.36 6.08 6.54
C ASP A 88 9.85 6.02 6.83
N LEU A 89 9.06 5.88 5.77
CA LEU A 89 7.60 5.81 5.78
C LEU A 89 7.11 4.45 5.26
N GLN A 90 7.96 3.40 5.33
CA GLN A 90 7.60 2.07 4.86
C GLN A 90 6.42 1.50 5.65
N ALA A 91 5.52 0.82 4.95
CA ALA A 91 4.32 0.18 5.49
C ALA A 91 3.41 1.12 6.32
N VAL A 92 3.57 2.43 6.20
CA VAL A 92 2.76 3.42 6.91
C VAL A 92 1.33 3.49 6.34
N ARG A 93 0.35 3.75 7.20
CA ARG A 93 -1.03 4.01 6.77
C ARG A 93 -1.27 5.52 6.74
N LEU A 94 -1.43 6.09 5.54
CA LEU A 94 -1.66 7.52 5.27
C LEU A 94 -3.04 7.76 4.61
N THR A 95 -3.98 6.84 4.83
CA THR A 95 -5.32 6.93 4.24
C THR A 95 -5.97 8.27 4.59
N ARG A 96 -6.36 9.03 3.54
CA ARG A 96 -6.98 10.36 3.67
C ARG A 96 -6.12 11.41 4.39
N ALA A 97 -4.81 11.25 4.46
CA ALA A 97 -3.92 12.28 5.00
C ALA A 97 -3.86 13.51 4.07
N ASP A 98 -3.79 14.70 4.66
CA ASP A 98 -3.52 15.93 3.94
C ASP A 98 -2.01 16.16 3.86
N MET A 99 -1.42 15.84 2.71
CA MET A 99 0.02 15.98 2.44
C MET A 99 0.30 17.05 1.39
N ARG A 100 -0.67 17.95 1.13
CA ARG A 100 -0.50 19.03 0.16
C ARG A 100 0.72 19.87 0.47
N GLY A 101 1.57 20.06 -0.54
CA GLY A 101 2.80 20.84 -0.42
C GLY A 101 3.88 20.20 0.46
N ALA A 102 3.70 18.96 0.93
CA ALA A 102 4.75 18.25 1.65
C ALA A 102 5.92 17.90 0.72
N SER A 103 7.12 17.80 1.30
CA SER A 103 8.35 17.44 0.59
C SER A 103 8.75 16.00 0.95
N PHE A 104 8.89 15.14 -0.06
CA PHE A 104 9.23 13.71 0.10
C PHE A 104 10.60 13.36 -0.52
N LYS A 105 11.44 14.33 -0.89
CA LYS A 105 12.72 14.06 -1.54
C LYS A 105 13.50 13.00 -0.74
N GLY A 106 13.83 11.87 -1.38
CA GLY A 106 14.56 10.78 -0.75
C GLY A 106 13.80 9.98 0.31
N ALA A 107 12.49 10.22 0.49
CA ALA A 107 11.68 9.43 1.40
C ALA A 107 11.36 8.05 0.82
N ASN A 108 11.29 7.05 1.70
CA ASN A 108 10.88 5.69 1.36
C ASN A 108 9.45 5.45 1.87
N LEU A 109 8.49 5.35 0.94
CA LEU A 109 7.09 5.04 1.22
C LEU A 109 6.70 3.64 0.72
N SER A 110 7.67 2.75 0.47
CA SER A 110 7.36 1.41 -0.04
C SER A 110 6.37 0.68 0.88
N TYR A 111 5.42 -0.03 0.26
CA TYR A 111 4.30 -0.71 0.95
C TYR A 111 3.35 0.21 1.74
N ALA A 112 3.46 1.52 1.66
CA ALA A 112 2.53 2.43 2.34
C ALA A 112 1.12 2.38 1.71
N VAL A 113 0.11 2.71 2.52
CA VAL A 113 -1.29 2.84 2.08
C VAL A 113 -1.67 4.32 2.08
N LEU A 114 -1.85 4.91 0.89
CA LEU A 114 -2.14 6.33 0.70
C LEU A 114 -3.56 6.58 0.16
N ASP A 115 -4.46 5.61 0.27
CA ASP A 115 -5.78 5.67 -0.34
C ASP A 115 -6.55 6.95 0.05
N GLY A 116 -6.94 7.75 -0.94
CA GLY A 116 -7.63 9.03 -0.74
C GLY A 116 -6.76 10.16 -0.17
N ALA A 117 -5.44 9.99 -0.06
CA ALA A 117 -4.55 11.05 0.37
C ALA A 117 -4.43 12.17 -0.68
N ASP A 118 -4.14 13.38 -0.23
CA ASP A 118 -3.97 14.55 -1.09
C ASP A 118 -2.51 15.02 -1.09
N LEU A 119 -1.81 14.81 -2.23
CA LEU A 119 -0.40 15.18 -2.43
C LEU A 119 -0.24 16.32 -3.45
N ARG A 120 -1.28 17.11 -3.71
CA ARG A 120 -1.20 18.22 -4.64
C ARG A 120 -0.17 19.25 -4.19
N ALA A 121 0.46 19.93 -5.15
CA ALA A 121 1.34 21.05 -4.82
C ALA A 121 0.56 22.13 -4.05
N ALA A 122 1.14 22.64 -3.00
CA ALA A 122 0.60 23.72 -2.18
C ALA A 122 1.71 24.59 -1.59
N ARG A 123 1.32 25.74 -1.04
CA ARG A 123 2.23 26.67 -0.38
C ARG A 123 1.61 27.15 0.92
N MET A 124 2.37 27.19 1.97
CA MET A 124 1.92 27.73 3.24
C MET A 124 2.08 29.26 3.25
N MET A 125 0.97 29.95 3.51
CA MET A 125 0.97 31.40 3.71
C MET A 125 0.89 31.71 5.19
N VAL A 126 1.66 32.66 5.66
CA VAL A 126 1.67 33.11 7.07
C VAL A 126 1.44 34.59 7.17
N MET A 127 0.75 35.03 8.24
CA MET A 127 0.60 36.44 8.57
C MET A 127 1.84 36.89 9.32
N GLY A 128 2.59 37.78 8.72
CA GLY A 128 3.71 38.50 9.37
C GLY A 128 3.36 39.94 9.72
N ALA A 129 4.25 40.62 10.40
CA ALA A 129 4.07 42.03 10.76
C ALA A 129 3.85 42.99 9.54
N GLN A 130 4.26 42.53 8.35
CA GLN A 130 4.13 43.29 7.10
C GLN A 130 3.03 42.73 6.16
N GLY A 131 2.11 41.87 6.67
CA GLY A 131 1.04 41.26 5.90
C GLY A 131 1.26 39.77 5.61
N VAL A 132 0.48 39.24 4.65
CA VAL A 132 0.53 37.82 4.26
C VAL A 132 1.78 37.55 3.41
N THR A 133 2.62 36.64 3.85
CA THR A 133 3.81 36.20 3.13
C THR A 133 3.80 34.69 2.90
N GLU A 134 4.39 34.24 1.79
CA GLU A 134 4.63 32.82 1.57
C GLU A 134 5.69 32.32 2.55
N LEU A 135 5.40 31.25 3.29
CA LEU A 135 6.39 30.53 4.06
C LEU A 135 7.35 29.84 3.07
N ARG A 136 8.43 30.54 2.71
CA ARG A 136 9.53 29.91 1.99
C ARG A 136 10.32 29.07 2.99
N ARG A 137 10.35 27.76 2.76
CA ARG A 137 11.39 26.95 3.37
C ARG A 137 12.70 27.38 2.73
N ASP A 138 13.57 28.04 3.48
CA ASP A 138 14.97 27.98 3.14
C ASP A 138 15.34 26.49 3.22
N HIS A 139 15.50 25.87 2.06
CA HIS A 139 16.27 24.63 1.95
C HIS A 139 17.72 25.00 2.28
N GLY A 140 17.90 25.55 3.49
CA GLY A 140 19.18 26.01 4.02
C GLY A 140 20.17 24.86 3.88
N GLY A 141 21.23 25.14 3.15
CA GLY A 141 22.29 24.32 2.64
C GLY A 141 22.24 22.84 3.00
N GLU A 142 22.57 22.00 2.08
CA GLU A 142 22.79 20.57 2.28
C GLU A 142 23.34 20.31 3.68
N ARG A 143 22.43 20.11 4.66
CA ARG A 143 22.84 19.52 5.93
C ARG A 143 23.22 18.09 5.57
N ASP A 144 24.31 17.63 6.15
CA ASP A 144 24.90 16.31 5.95
C ASP A 144 23.83 15.23 5.74
N VAL A 145 23.41 15.08 4.48
CA VAL A 145 22.60 13.96 4.06
C VAL A 145 23.54 12.77 4.08
N PRO A 146 23.20 11.66 4.75
CA PRO A 146 24.04 10.48 4.72
C PRO A 146 24.39 10.15 3.27
N SER A 147 25.67 10.08 2.95
CA SER A 147 26.16 9.76 1.62
C SER A 147 25.59 8.41 1.20
N GLY A 148 24.82 8.38 0.09
CA GLY A 148 24.24 7.17 -0.49
C GLY A 148 22.71 7.12 -0.50
N LEU A 149 21.98 8.13 0.01
CA LEU A 149 20.53 8.18 -0.14
C LEU A 149 20.14 8.74 -1.52
N SER A 150 19.16 8.09 -2.16
CA SER A 150 18.56 8.57 -3.41
C SER A 150 17.77 9.87 -3.17
N ASP A 151 17.83 10.80 -4.13
CA ASP A 151 17.00 12.00 -4.13
C ASP A 151 15.56 11.74 -4.63
N SER A 152 15.31 10.54 -5.17
CA SER A 152 13.99 10.14 -5.66
C SER A 152 13.09 9.66 -4.53
N VAL A 153 11.77 9.86 -4.69
CA VAL A 153 10.77 9.29 -3.78
C VAL A 153 10.50 7.85 -4.17
N ASP A 154 10.48 6.95 -3.19
CA ASP A 154 10.11 5.55 -3.41
C ASP A 154 8.67 5.28 -2.98
N PHE A 155 7.79 5.08 -3.96
CA PHE A 155 6.40 4.66 -3.82
C PHE A 155 6.19 3.21 -4.28
N SER A 156 7.25 2.41 -4.32
CA SER A 156 7.12 1.03 -4.79
C SER A 156 6.16 0.22 -3.92
N ASN A 157 5.35 -0.61 -4.57
CA ASN A 157 4.35 -1.45 -3.91
C ASN A 157 3.34 -0.69 -3.01
N CYS A 158 3.19 0.63 -3.15
CA CYS A 158 2.16 1.39 -2.43
C CYS A 158 0.75 1.07 -2.91
N SER A 159 -0.23 1.22 -2.04
CA SER A 159 -1.64 1.34 -2.43
C SER A 159 -2.04 2.82 -2.49
N MET A 160 -2.51 3.27 -3.67
CA MET A 160 -2.87 4.66 -3.95
C MET A 160 -4.20 4.73 -4.70
N LYS A 161 -5.30 4.46 -3.99
CA LYS A 161 -6.63 4.61 -4.57
C LYS A 161 -7.12 6.04 -4.45
N ASN A 162 -7.53 6.64 -5.58
CA ASN A 162 -8.07 8.00 -5.63
C ASN A 162 -7.13 9.09 -5.04
N VAL A 163 -5.83 8.89 -5.13
CA VAL A 163 -4.81 9.87 -4.72
C VAL A 163 -4.74 11.00 -5.76
N SER A 164 -4.48 12.23 -5.31
CA SER A 164 -4.28 13.38 -6.18
C SER A 164 -2.85 13.92 -6.09
N PHE A 165 -2.14 13.92 -7.22
CA PHE A 165 -0.81 14.50 -7.41
C PHE A 165 -0.82 15.82 -8.20
N GLY A 166 -1.94 16.50 -8.28
CA GLY A 166 -2.06 17.71 -9.11
C GLY A 166 -0.89 18.69 -8.91
N ASN A 167 -0.16 18.98 -10.01
CA ASN A 167 1.02 19.84 -10.06
C ASN A 167 2.20 19.41 -9.14
N ALA A 168 2.20 18.19 -8.60
CA ALA A 168 3.31 17.68 -7.79
C ALA A 168 4.59 17.47 -8.64
N LYS A 169 5.75 17.56 -8.00
CA LYS A 169 7.05 17.23 -8.59
C LYS A 169 7.38 15.79 -8.24
N LEU A 170 7.31 14.92 -9.24
CA LEU A 170 7.52 13.47 -9.10
C LEU A 170 8.66 12.97 -10.00
N ASP A 171 9.54 13.88 -10.40
CA ASP A 171 10.70 13.51 -11.24
C ASP A 171 11.53 12.41 -10.54
N ASN A 172 11.84 11.37 -11.30
CA ASN A 172 12.55 10.16 -10.84
C ASN A 172 11.80 9.34 -9.76
N ALA A 173 10.52 9.59 -9.49
CA ALA A 173 9.75 8.79 -8.53
C ALA A 173 9.62 7.34 -8.98
N ASN A 174 9.69 6.41 -8.02
CA ASN A 174 9.53 4.97 -8.26
C ASN A 174 8.14 4.51 -7.83
N PHE A 175 7.28 4.15 -8.78
CA PHE A 175 5.96 3.54 -8.56
C PHE A 175 5.94 2.05 -8.94
N SER A 176 7.10 1.39 -9.04
CA SER A 176 7.15 -0.01 -9.44
C SER A 176 6.29 -0.89 -8.52
N GLY A 177 5.43 -1.72 -9.11
CA GLY A 177 4.54 -2.59 -8.36
C GLY A 177 3.38 -1.90 -7.61
N ALA A 178 3.30 -0.57 -7.62
CA ALA A 178 2.25 0.17 -6.91
C ALA A 178 0.85 -0.07 -7.51
N ILE A 179 -0.17 0.07 -6.69
CA ILE A 179 -1.59 0.04 -7.09
C ILE A 179 -2.07 1.49 -7.22
N LEU A 180 -2.25 1.97 -8.45
CA LEU A 180 -2.64 3.33 -8.79
C LEU A 180 -4.05 3.32 -9.39
N GLU A 181 -5.08 3.15 -8.55
CA GLU A 181 -6.48 3.10 -8.98
C GLU A 181 -7.12 4.49 -8.90
N GLY A 182 -7.55 5.06 -10.04
CA GLY A 182 -8.18 6.37 -10.09
C GLY A 182 -7.28 7.54 -9.66
N VAL A 183 -5.96 7.36 -9.72
CA VAL A 183 -4.98 8.40 -9.35
C VAL A 183 -4.99 9.54 -10.39
N LYS A 184 -4.91 10.78 -9.91
CA LYS A 184 -4.93 11.98 -10.74
C LYS A 184 -3.54 12.61 -10.79
N PHE A 185 -2.94 12.63 -11.99
CA PHE A 185 -1.61 13.21 -12.25
C PHE A 185 -1.65 14.57 -12.95
N LYS A 186 -2.82 15.19 -13.07
CA LYS A 186 -2.99 16.44 -13.82
C LYS A 186 -1.95 17.50 -13.44
N GLY A 187 -1.11 17.88 -14.40
CA GLY A 187 -0.04 18.87 -14.20
C GLY A 187 1.16 18.39 -13.39
N ALA A 188 1.22 17.12 -12.97
CA ALA A 188 2.40 16.57 -12.31
C ALA A 188 3.60 16.49 -13.25
N GLN A 189 4.80 16.69 -12.70
CA GLN A 189 6.07 16.49 -13.41
C GLN A 189 6.51 15.05 -13.20
N LEU A 190 6.62 14.29 -14.31
CA LEU A 190 6.84 12.83 -14.28
C LEU A 190 8.11 12.43 -15.08
N THR A 191 9.14 13.26 -15.05
CA THR A 191 10.40 12.98 -15.78
C THR A 191 11.07 11.74 -15.16
N ASN A 192 11.43 10.76 -16.00
CA ASN A 192 12.12 9.52 -15.58
C ASN A 192 11.36 8.72 -14.49
N VAL A 193 10.04 8.84 -14.41
CA VAL A 193 9.24 8.07 -13.46
C VAL A 193 9.24 6.58 -13.85
N GLN A 194 9.21 5.70 -12.85
CA GLN A 194 9.20 4.24 -13.03
C GLN A 194 7.84 3.67 -12.62
N PHE A 195 7.16 2.98 -13.58
CA PHE A 195 5.88 2.30 -13.34
C PHE A 195 5.96 0.78 -13.50
N ARG A 196 7.16 0.21 -13.62
CA ARG A 196 7.32 -1.22 -13.93
C ARG A 196 6.43 -2.09 -13.04
N GLY A 197 5.54 -2.88 -13.66
CA GLY A 197 4.63 -3.78 -12.96
C GLY A 197 3.56 -3.08 -12.11
N ALA A 198 3.37 -1.77 -12.24
CA ALA A 198 2.30 -1.06 -11.53
C ALA A 198 0.91 -1.47 -12.05
N VAL A 199 -0.12 -1.31 -11.21
CA VAL A 199 -1.52 -1.36 -11.62
C VAL A 199 -1.99 0.06 -11.90
N LEU A 200 -2.36 0.34 -13.14
CA LEU A 200 -2.76 1.67 -13.62
C LEU A 200 -4.23 1.58 -14.11
N THR A 201 -5.17 1.55 -13.19
CA THR A 201 -6.60 1.41 -13.52
C THR A 201 -7.37 2.70 -13.24
N GLY A 202 -8.30 3.06 -14.13
CA GLY A 202 -9.07 4.30 -14.02
C GLY A 202 -8.21 5.56 -14.16
N ILE A 203 -7.09 5.49 -14.88
CA ILE A 203 -6.15 6.60 -15.10
C ILE A 203 -6.18 6.99 -16.58
N ASP A 204 -6.27 8.28 -16.86
CA ASP A 204 -6.05 8.79 -18.22
C ASP A 204 -4.54 8.70 -18.55
N LEU A 205 -4.16 7.65 -19.28
CA LEU A 205 -2.77 7.44 -19.71
C LEU A 205 -2.24 8.57 -20.58
N GLY A 206 -3.11 9.30 -21.29
CA GLY A 206 -2.73 10.46 -22.08
C GLY A 206 -2.24 11.65 -21.21
N GLU A 207 -2.75 11.75 -19.98
CA GLU A 207 -2.28 12.77 -19.02
C GLU A 207 -0.88 12.47 -18.48
N LEU A 208 -0.44 11.21 -18.46
CA LEU A 208 0.87 10.81 -17.91
C LEU A 208 2.06 11.34 -18.75
N LYS A 209 1.86 11.49 -20.07
CA LYS A 209 2.91 11.94 -21.02
C LYS A 209 4.24 11.21 -20.85
N VAL A 210 4.20 9.94 -20.48
CA VAL A 210 5.36 9.07 -20.35
C VAL A 210 5.55 8.23 -21.63
N PRO A 211 6.76 7.80 -21.97
CA PRO A 211 6.99 6.95 -23.12
C PRO A 211 6.33 5.57 -22.92
N PRO A 212 5.86 4.89 -23.99
CA PRO A 212 5.18 3.59 -23.88
C PRO A 212 5.99 2.54 -23.11
N GLU A 213 7.31 2.59 -23.23
CA GLU A 213 8.23 1.67 -22.55
C GLU A 213 8.16 1.78 -21.01
N ALA A 214 7.79 2.95 -20.50
CA ALA A 214 7.60 3.16 -19.06
C ALA A 214 6.38 2.41 -18.50
N LEU A 215 5.44 2.00 -19.38
CA LEU A 215 4.22 1.27 -19.03
C LEU A 215 4.35 -0.25 -19.29
N GLU A 216 5.54 -0.71 -19.70
CA GLU A 216 5.76 -2.13 -19.98
C GLU A 216 5.58 -2.97 -18.71
N GLY A 217 4.80 -4.06 -18.81
CA GLY A 217 4.50 -4.95 -17.71
C GLY A 217 3.51 -4.39 -16.68
N CYS A 218 2.91 -3.21 -16.94
CA CYS A 218 1.83 -2.67 -16.11
C CYS A 218 0.52 -3.42 -16.34
N VAL A 219 -0.29 -3.51 -15.27
CA VAL A 219 -1.69 -3.97 -15.36
C VAL A 219 -2.58 -2.75 -15.60
N LEU A 220 -3.16 -2.67 -16.79
CA LEU A 220 -4.06 -1.59 -17.20
C LEU A 220 -5.53 -1.95 -16.93
N ASP A 221 -6.46 -1.11 -17.37
CA ASP A 221 -7.89 -1.38 -17.28
C ASP A 221 -8.27 -2.73 -17.88
N VAL A 222 -9.38 -3.29 -17.40
CA VAL A 222 -9.90 -4.57 -17.91
C VAL A 222 -10.24 -4.44 -19.39
N THR A 223 -9.73 -5.37 -20.21
CA THR A 223 -9.98 -5.35 -21.65
C THR A 223 -11.39 -5.84 -21.99
N GLU A 224 -11.89 -5.44 -23.17
CA GLU A 224 -13.21 -5.92 -23.68
C GLU A 224 -13.22 -7.44 -23.84
N GLU A 225 -12.08 -8.05 -24.24
CA GLU A 225 -11.96 -9.50 -24.34
C GLU A 225 -12.12 -10.18 -22.98
N ALA A 226 -11.52 -9.62 -21.91
CA ALA A 226 -11.67 -10.17 -20.56
C ALA A 226 -13.13 -10.03 -20.08
N LEU A 227 -13.79 -8.91 -20.38
CA LEU A 227 -15.21 -8.71 -20.09
C LEU A 227 -16.11 -9.70 -20.84
N ALA A 228 -15.83 -9.97 -22.10
CA ALA A 228 -16.59 -10.94 -22.92
C ALA A 228 -16.48 -12.38 -22.39
N ARG A 229 -15.43 -12.71 -21.64
CA ARG A 229 -15.19 -14.06 -21.07
C ARG A 229 -15.86 -14.29 -19.72
N VAL A 230 -16.47 -13.28 -19.10
CA VAL A 230 -17.09 -13.38 -17.75
C VAL A 230 -18.04 -14.56 -17.63
N GLY A 231 -18.99 -14.69 -18.56
CA GLY A 231 -19.97 -15.78 -18.54
C GLY A 231 -19.32 -17.18 -18.61
N GLN A 232 -18.26 -17.32 -19.41
CA GLN A 232 -17.50 -18.57 -19.51
C GLN A 232 -16.76 -18.88 -18.19
N LEU A 233 -16.12 -17.89 -17.58
CA LEU A 233 -15.41 -18.06 -16.32
C LEU A 233 -16.37 -18.40 -15.18
N GLN A 234 -17.54 -17.75 -15.12
CA GLN A 234 -18.60 -18.08 -14.16
C GLN A 234 -19.09 -19.52 -14.32
N ALA A 235 -19.33 -19.96 -15.55
CA ALA A 235 -19.74 -21.34 -15.84
C ALA A 235 -18.67 -22.36 -15.41
N ARG A 236 -17.37 -22.05 -15.64
CA ARG A 236 -16.25 -22.93 -15.20
C ARG A 236 -16.18 -23.02 -13.68
N LEU A 237 -16.40 -21.92 -12.96
CA LEU A 237 -16.44 -21.91 -11.48
C LEU A 237 -17.65 -22.69 -10.95
N ALA A 238 -18.82 -22.55 -11.56
CA ALA A 238 -20.02 -23.30 -11.18
C ALA A 238 -19.84 -24.83 -11.45
N ALA A 239 -19.24 -25.21 -12.57
CA ALA A 239 -18.90 -26.59 -12.88
C ALA A 239 -17.88 -27.17 -11.88
N HIS A 240 -16.92 -26.36 -11.40
CA HIS A 240 -15.97 -26.78 -10.38
C HIS A 240 -16.65 -27.04 -9.03
N GLU A 241 -17.60 -26.20 -8.61
CA GLU A 241 -18.36 -26.45 -7.39
C GLU A 241 -19.20 -27.73 -7.48
N ALA A 242 -19.83 -27.97 -8.63
CA ALA A 242 -20.54 -29.22 -8.89
C ALA A 242 -19.62 -30.44 -8.81
N TRP A 243 -18.40 -30.33 -9.34
CA TRP A 243 -17.38 -31.37 -9.26
C TRP A 243 -16.96 -31.69 -7.81
N ILE A 244 -16.81 -30.63 -6.94
CA ILE A 244 -16.46 -30.83 -5.53
C ILE A 244 -17.59 -31.51 -4.75
N VAL A 245 -18.87 -31.21 -5.07
CA VAL A 245 -20.03 -31.66 -4.30
C VAL A 245 -20.48 -33.04 -4.72
N SER A 246 -20.40 -33.41 -6.00
CA SER A 246 -20.91 -34.65 -6.53
C SER A 246 -19.86 -35.44 -7.31
N ALA A 247 -19.60 -36.68 -6.89
CA ALA A 247 -18.72 -37.57 -7.63
C ALA A 247 -19.29 -37.83 -9.06
N GLY A 248 -18.68 -37.18 -10.06
CA GLY A 248 -19.06 -37.30 -11.47
C GLY A 248 -19.90 -36.15 -12.04
N GLY A 249 -20.23 -35.13 -11.23
CA GLY A 249 -20.83 -33.88 -11.72
C GLY A 249 -19.78 -32.77 -11.93
N GLY A 250 -19.82 -32.08 -13.07
CA GLY A 250 -18.93 -30.94 -13.33
C GLY A 250 -17.49 -31.31 -13.73
N ALA A 251 -16.59 -30.35 -13.63
CA ALA A 251 -15.17 -30.49 -13.97
C ALA A 251 -14.31 -29.53 -13.12
N PRO A 252 -13.04 -29.89 -12.82
CA PRO A 252 -12.13 -28.97 -12.12
C PRO A 252 -11.87 -27.73 -12.97
N ALA A 253 -11.96 -26.54 -12.35
CA ALA A 253 -11.67 -25.31 -13.04
C ALA A 253 -10.16 -25.08 -13.16
N MET A 254 -9.73 -24.80 -14.38
CA MET A 254 -8.39 -24.37 -14.74
C MET A 254 -8.52 -22.93 -15.21
N LEU A 255 -8.12 -21.96 -14.37
CA LEU A 255 -8.22 -20.52 -14.66
C LEU A 255 -6.85 -19.90 -14.94
N ASP A 256 -5.84 -20.73 -15.19
CA ASP A 256 -4.45 -20.26 -15.35
C ASP A 256 -4.35 -19.21 -16.46
N GLY A 257 -3.66 -18.08 -16.15
CA GLY A 257 -3.48 -16.95 -17.05
C GLY A 257 -4.71 -16.08 -17.32
N GLU A 258 -5.86 -16.38 -16.71
CA GLU A 258 -7.07 -15.58 -16.90
C GLU A 258 -7.04 -14.26 -16.14
N ASP A 259 -7.75 -13.24 -16.66
CA ASP A 259 -8.07 -12.02 -15.89
C ASP A 259 -9.37 -12.24 -15.12
N LEU A 260 -9.24 -12.35 -13.79
CA LEU A 260 -10.37 -12.60 -12.88
C LEU A 260 -11.01 -11.32 -12.35
N ARG A 261 -10.46 -10.13 -12.63
CA ARG A 261 -10.99 -8.85 -12.14
C ARG A 261 -12.45 -8.61 -12.52
N PRO A 262 -12.94 -9.02 -13.72
CA PRO A 262 -14.34 -8.89 -14.06
C PRO A 262 -15.32 -9.77 -13.26
N LEU A 263 -14.80 -10.71 -12.46
CA LEU A 263 -15.61 -11.61 -11.61
C LEU A 263 -15.92 -11.01 -10.24
N GLN A 264 -15.76 -9.69 -10.05
CA GLN A 264 -16.03 -9.04 -8.75
C GLN A 264 -17.42 -9.42 -8.21
N GLY A 265 -17.44 -9.81 -6.90
CA GLY A 265 -18.65 -10.25 -6.22
C GLY A 265 -19.13 -11.68 -6.56
N PHE A 266 -18.50 -12.35 -7.55
CA PHE A 266 -18.90 -13.71 -7.93
C PHE A 266 -18.08 -14.81 -7.22
N THR A 267 -16.91 -14.51 -6.71
CA THR A 267 -15.99 -15.49 -6.12
C THR A 267 -16.20 -15.71 -4.63
N ALA A 268 -16.67 -14.72 -3.87
CA ALA A 268 -16.85 -14.80 -2.42
C ALA A 268 -17.76 -15.97 -1.98
N GLY A 269 -17.39 -16.64 -0.88
CA GLY A 269 -18.13 -17.72 -0.25
C GLY A 269 -18.12 -19.07 -0.99
N ARG A 270 -17.40 -19.18 -2.13
CA ARG A 270 -17.45 -20.37 -2.98
C ARG A 270 -16.57 -21.51 -2.49
N ARG A 271 -16.94 -22.72 -2.93
CA ARG A 271 -16.16 -23.95 -2.74
C ARG A 271 -15.22 -24.15 -3.92
N LEU A 272 -13.96 -23.76 -3.75
CA LEU A 272 -12.95 -23.73 -4.82
C LEU A 272 -11.72 -24.57 -4.44
N ALA A 273 -11.89 -25.64 -3.66
CA ALA A 273 -10.82 -26.53 -3.28
C ALA A 273 -10.15 -27.18 -4.50
N GLY A 274 -8.82 -27.08 -4.59
CA GLY A 274 -8.08 -27.61 -5.74
C GLY A 274 -8.17 -26.78 -7.02
N LEU A 275 -8.71 -25.56 -6.96
CA LEU A 275 -8.72 -24.60 -8.08
C LEU A 275 -7.30 -24.37 -8.60
N SER A 276 -7.10 -24.37 -9.94
CA SER A 276 -5.88 -23.87 -10.57
C SER A 276 -6.14 -22.47 -11.13
N ALA A 277 -5.38 -21.49 -10.62
CA ALA A 277 -5.43 -20.07 -11.00
C ALA A 277 -4.00 -19.50 -11.04
N CYS A 278 -3.06 -20.27 -11.60
CA CYS A 278 -1.67 -19.85 -11.74
C CYS A 278 -1.54 -18.70 -12.75
N SER A 279 -0.68 -17.72 -12.48
CA SER A 279 -0.42 -16.58 -13.36
C SER A 279 -1.66 -15.76 -13.73
N THR A 280 -2.74 -15.82 -12.94
CA THR A 280 -3.95 -15.03 -13.14
C THR A 280 -3.74 -13.58 -12.75
N ILE A 281 -4.51 -12.67 -13.34
CA ILE A 281 -4.67 -11.29 -12.87
C ILE A 281 -5.92 -11.24 -12.00
N ALA A 282 -5.74 -11.12 -10.68
CA ALA A 282 -6.83 -11.12 -9.70
C ALA A 282 -6.68 -9.97 -8.69
N VAL A 283 -6.18 -8.83 -9.17
CA VAL A 283 -5.98 -7.60 -8.37
C VAL A 283 -7.30 -7.15 -7.78
N GLY A 284 -7.34 -6.94 -6.45
CA GLY A 284 -8.53 -6.50 -5.72
C GLY A 284 -9.67 -7.54 -5.67
N GLN A 285 -9.43 -8.78 -6.12
CA GLN A 285 -10.47 -9.81 -6.17
C GLN A 285 -10.95 -10.19 -4.77
N ASP A 286 -12.27 -10.37 -4.62
CA ASP A 286 -12.87 -10.80 -3.36
C ASP A 286 -13.04 -12.31 -3.32
N PHE A 287 -12.24 -12.97 -2.46
CA PHE A 287 -12.33 -14.40 -2.13
C PHE A 287 -12.83 -14.64 -0.71
N THR A 288 -13.42 -13.62 -0.04
CA THR A 288 -13.90 -13.74 1.33
C THR A 288 -14.67 -15.04 1.55
N GLU A 289 -14.40 -15.73 2.69
CA GLU A 289 -15.09 -16.95 3.11
C GLU A 289 -14.99 -18.15 2.11
N CYS A 290 -14.09 -18.09 1.12
CA CYS A 290 -13.90 -19.18 0.16
C CYS A 290 -13.24 -20.40 0.80
N ARG A 291 -13.61 -21.60 0.32
CA ARG A 291 -12.90 -22.83 0.60
C ARG A 291 -11.90 -23.11 -0.52
N LEU A 292 -10.64 -22.73 -0.28
CA LEU A 292 -9.54 -22.75 -1.24
C LEU A 292 -8.46 -23.80 -0.89
N GLN A 293 -8.83 -24.87 -0.17
CA GLN A 293 -7.87 -25.91 0.21
C GLN A 293 -7.18 -26.48 -1.03
N ALA A 294 -5.87 -26.60 -0.98
CA ALA A 294 -5.04 -27.11 -2.09
C ALA A 294 -5.15 -26.31 -3.41
N ALA A 295 -5.74 -25.12 -3.41
CA ALA A 295 -5.77 -24.25 -4.58
C ALA A 295 -4.36 -23.77 -4.96
N LYS A 296 -4.15 -23.46 -6.25
CA LYS A 296 -2.88 -23.00 -6.80
C LYS A 296 -3.05 -21.59 -7.36
N PHE A 297 -2.29 -20.65 -6.82
CA PHE A 297 -2.18 -19.26 -7.26
C PHE A 297 -0.72 -18.89 -7.58
N GLU A 298 0.05 -19.85 -8.06
CA GLU A 298 1.48 -19.66 -8.33
C GLU A 298 1.67 -18.56 -9.38
N LYS A 299 2.57 -17.57 -9.06
CA LYS A 299 2.85 -16.42 -9.92
C LYS A 299 1.64 -15.55 -10.26
N ALA A 300 0.51 -15.71 -9.57
CA ALA A 300 -0.67 -14.86 -9.76
C ALA A 300 -0.45 -13.44 -9.22
N ASP A 301 -1.08 -12.46 -9.85
CA ASP A 301 -1.16 -11.09 -9.35
C ASP A 301 -2.42 -10.96 -8.48
N LEU A 302 -2.22 -11.04 -7.17
CA LEU A 302 -3.25 -11.04 -6.13
C LEU A 302 -3.18 -9.76 -5.27
N ARG A 303 -2.57 -8.70 -5.80
CA ARG A 303 -2.46 -7.44 -5.07
C ARG A 303 -3.82 -6.95 -4.61
N ALA A 304 -3.90 -6.53 -3.34
CA ALA A 304 -5.14 -6.09 -2.67
C ALA A 304 -6.29 -7.12 -2.69
N ALA A 305 -6.06 -8.38 -3.05
CA ALA A 305 -7.08 -9.42 -2.97
C ALA A 305 -7.51 -9.69 -1.52
N ASN A 306 -8.76 -10.07 -1.32
CA ASN A 306 -9.32 -10.31 -0.01
C ASN A 306 -9.54 -11.81 0.23
N PHE A 307 -8.73 -12.41 1.10
CA PHE A 307 -8.84 -13.80 1.54
C PHE A 307 -9.36 -13.93 2.98
N SER A 308 -10.03 -12.90 3.50
CA SER A 308 -10.56 -12.94 4.88
C SER A 308 -11.50 -14.11 5.07
N GLY A 309 -11.33 -14.85 6.18
CA GLY A 309 -12.15 -16.00 6.54
C GLY A 309 -11.96 -17.24 5.65
N CYS A 310 -11.02 -17.23 4.69
CA CYS A 310 -10.79 -18.36 3.79
C CYS A 310 -10.18 -19.58 4.49
N ASP A 311 -10.51 -20.78 4.01
CA ASP A 311 -9.73 -21.98 4.30
C ASP A 311 -8.67 -22.17 3.21
N LEU A 312 -7.43 -21.81 3.55
CA LEU A 312 -6.25 -21.80 2.67
C LEU A 312 -5.26 -22.93 2.97
N ARG A 313 -5.68 -23.99 3.69
CA ARG A 313 -4.79 -25.11 3.99
C ARG A 313 -4.33 -25.80 2.72
N GLY A 314 -3.01 -26.00 2.59
CA GLY A 314 -2.40 -26.60 1.41
C GLY A 314 -2.38 -25.72 0.17
N VAL A 315 -2.75 -24.43 0.26
CA VAL A 315 -2.69 -23.48 -0.87
C VAL A 315 -1.25 -23.23 -1.31
N SER A 316 -1.05 -22.99 -2.60
CA SER A 316 0.24 -22.53 -3.13
C SER A 316 0.13 -21.10 -3.65
N PHE A 317 0.84 -20.15 -3.03
CA PHE A 317 1.05 -18.78 -3.48
C PHE A 317 2.49 -18.55 -3.97
N ARG A 318 3.21 -19.59 -4.34
CA ARG A 318 4.62 -19.48 -4.73
C ARG A 318 4.82 -18.46 -5.84
N GLY A 319 5.69 -17.48 -5.58
CA GLY A 319 5.99 -16.41 -6.52
C GLY A 319 4.81 -15.48 -6.85
N ALA A 320 3.70 -15.56 -6.12
CA ALA A 320 2.56 -14.67 -6.30
C ALA A 320 2.86 -13.25 -5.79
N ASN A 321 2.21 -12.26 -6.37
CA ASN A 321 2.24 -10.90 -5.84
C ASN A 321 1.04 -10.70 -4.90
N LEU A 322 1.30 -10.68 -3.60
CA LEU A 322 0.31 -10.56 -2.52
C LEU A 322 0.32 -9.18 -1.85
N ALA A 323 1.04 -8.19 -2.40
CA ALA A 323 1.13 -6.87 -1.78
C ALA A 323 -0.28 -6.33 -1.47
N HIS A 324 -0.49 -5.89 -0.22
CA HIS A 324 -1.78 -5.43 0.31
C HIS A 324 -2.93 -6.45 0.31
N ALA A 325 -2.69 -7.73 0.03
CA ALA A 325 -3.70 -8.77 0.20
C ALA A 325 -4.07 -8.94 1.68
N ARG A 326 -5.33 -9.27 1.97
CA ARG A 326 -5.84 -9.41 3.34
C ARG A 326 -6.12 -10.86 3.67
N PHE A 327 -5.66 -11.31 4.85
CA PHE A 327 -5.80 -12.67 5.36
C PHE A 327 -6.47 -12.75 6.74
N THR A 328 -7.22 -11.71 7.14
CA THR A 328 -7.88 -11.64 8.46
C THR A 328 -8.78 -12.85 8.67
N GLY A 329 -8.52 -13.64 9.71
CA GLY A 329 -9.27 -14.85 10.02
C GLY A 329 -9.09 -16.01 9.02
N ALA A 330 -8.19 -15.90 8.04
CA ALA A 330 -7.89 -16.99 7.13
C ALA A 330 -7.16 -18.13 7.86
N ARG A 331 -7.43 -19.38 7.48
CA ARG A 331 -6.76 -20.57 8.02
C ARG A 331 -5.71 -21.06 7.06
N MET A 332 -4.44 -21.06 7.47
CA MET A 332 -3.32 -21.53 6.67
C MET A 332 -2.57 -22.65 7.41
N GLY A 333 -2.15 -23.67 6.69
CA GLY A 333 -1.47 -24.83 7.27
C GLY A 333 -1.43 -26.00 6.31
N ALA A 334 -1.41 -27.19 6.86
CA ALA A 334 -1.37 -28.43 6.09
C ALA A 334 -2.78 -29.03 5.91
N ILE A 335 -2.99 -29.72 4.79
CA ILE A 335 -4.16 -30.57 4.57
C ILE A 335 -3.70 -31.99 4.19
N ARG A 336 -4.36 -33.01 4.70
CA ARG A 336 -4.14 -34.41 4.31
C ARG A 336 -4.91 -34.74 3.06
N LEU A 337 -4.22 -35.19 2.03
CA LEU A 337 -4.82 -35.62 0.79
C LEU A 337 -5.37 -37.06 0.92
N ALA A 338 -6.23 -37.49 -0.02
CA ALA A 338 -6.83 -38.81 -0.03
C ALA A 338 -5.80 -39.96 -0.13
N ASP A 339 -4.63 -39.70 -0.72
CA ASP A 339 -3.50 -40.64 -0.81
C ASP A 339 -2.62 -40.67 0.46
N GLY A 340 -3.02 -39.94 1.51
CA GLY A 340 -2.33 -39.88 2.79
C GLY A 340 -1.20 -38.85 2.87
N ARG A 341 -0.78 -38.23 1.76
CA ARG A 341 0.26 -37.20 1.74
C ARG A 341 -0.25 -35.92 2.43
N MET A 342 0.66 -35.23 3.11
CA MET A 342 0.40 -33.88 3.65
C MET A 342 0.77 -32.84 2.59
N LEU A 343 -0.17 -31.94 2.29
CA LEU A 343 0.07 -30.77 1.46
C LEU A 343 0.08 -29.53 2.35
N HIS A 344 1.19 -28.83 2.38
CA HIS A 344 1.38 -27.63 3.18
C HIS A 344 1.07 -26.37 2.39
N ALA A 345 0.52 -25.36 3.05
CA ALA A 345 0.44 -24.03 2.46
C ALA A 345 1.85 -23.49 2.19
N ALA A 346 2.04 -22.71 1.11
CA ALA A 346 3.34 -22.20 0.71
C ALA A 346 3.22 -20.78 0.14
N VAL A 347 4.07 -19.87 0.63
CA VAL A 347 4.19 -18.48 0.16
C VAL A 347 5.60 -18.14 -0.33
N SER A 348 6.46 -19.15 -0.54
CA SER A 348 7.85 -18.94 -0.94
C SER A 348 7.99 -18.11 -2.22
N GLY A 349 8.85 -17.08 -2.17
CA GLY A 349 9.04 -16.14 -3.27
C GLY A 349 7.85 -15.25 -3.60
N ALA A 350 6.81 -15.25 -2.76
CA ALA A 350 5.70 -14.31 -2.89
C ALA A 350 6.12 -12.90 -2.44
N ASN A 351 5.59 -11.87 -3.08
CA ASN A 351 5.72 -10.48 -2.63
C ASN A 351 4.65 -10.21 -1.56
N ALA A 352 5.02 -10.38 -0.29
CA ALA A 352 4.14 -10.20 0.87
C ALA A 352 4.96 -9.73 2.08
N THR A 353 4.29 -9.14 3.07
CA THR A 353 4.89 -8.78 4.36
C THR A 353 4.33 -9.67 5.48
N ALA A 354 5.10 -9.92 6.54
CA ALA A 354 4.68 -10.73 7.67
C ALA A 354 3.39 -10.20 8.33
N ASP A 355 3.24 -8.88 8.41
CA ASP A 355 2.09 -8.22 9.04
C ASP A 355 0.75 -8.56 8.34
N GLN A 356 0.77 -8.89 7.05
CA GLN A 356 -0.44 -9.28 6.32
C GLN A 356 -1.07 -10.56 6.87
N PHE A 357 -0.27 -11.41 7.54
CA PHE A 357 -0.69 -12.68 8.12
C PHE A 357 -0.93 -12.62 9.63
N ALA A 358 -0.77 -11.44 10.28
CA ALA A 358 -0.86 -11.29 11.73
C ALA A 358 -2.20 -11.77 12.31
N ASP A 359 -3.30 -11.54 11.58
CA ASP A 359 -4.66 -11.95 11.97
C ASP A 359 -5.10 -13.28 11.34
N ALA A 360 -4.20 -14.01 10.68
CA ALA A 360 -4.47 -15.33 10.13
C ALA A 360 -4.22 -16.42 11.19
N SER A 361 -5.01 -17.49 11.15
CA SER A 361 -4.76 -18.70 11.94
C SER A 361 -3.72 -19.57 11.25
N LEU A 362 -2.47 -19.48 11.69
CA LEU A 362 -1.34 -20.23 11.14
C LEU A 362 -1.13 -21.54 11.93
N GLU A 363 -1.14 -22.67 11.24
CA GLU A 363 -0.79 -23.97 11.82
C GLU A 363 0.74 -24.24 11.80
N CYS A 364 1.54 -23.29 11.26
CA CYS A 364 3.00 -23.32 11.21
C CYS A 364 3.56 -21.91 11.31
N THR A 365 4.88 -21.78 11.47
CA THR A 365 5.54 -20.47 11.44
C THR A 365 5.55 -19.89 10.03
N LEU A 366 5.71 -18.56 9.90
CA LEU A 366 5.86 -17.90 8.60
C LEU A 366 7.07 -18.43 7.81
N GLU A 367 8.17 -18.76 8.49
CA GLU A 367 9.32 -19.46 7.88
C GLU A 367 8.92 -20.82 7.32
N GLY A 368 8.06 -21.59 8.03
CA GLY A 368 7.50 -22.84 7.55
C GLY A 368 6.61 -22.72 6.32
N LEU A 369 6.05 -21.51 6.07
CA LEU A 369 5.33 -21.16 4.84
C LEU A 369 6.29 -20.68 3.73
N GLY A 370 7.56 -20.38 4.06
CA GLY A 370 8.57 -19.89 3.13
C GLY A 370 8.54 -18.36 2.94
N LEU A 371 8.08 -17.61 3.93
CA LEU A 371 8.23 -16.15 3.98
C LEU A 371 9.50 -15.86 4.79
N GLU A 372 10.46 -15.19 4.15
CA GLU A 372 11.72 -14.75 4.77
C GLU A 372 11.58 -13.41 5.50
#